data_a40c26e8ec799aaa7b72016ef6ca96c4
#
_entry.id   a40c26e8ec799aaa7b72016ef6ca96c4
#
_cell.length_a   1.000
_cell.length_b   1.000
_cell.length_c   1.000
_cell.angle_alpha   90.00
_cell.angle_beta   90.00
_cell.angle_gamma   90.00
#
_symmetry.space_group_name_H-M   'P 1'
#
loop_
_entity.id
_entity.type
_entity.pdbx_description
1 polymer ?
#
loop_
_entity_poly.entity_id
_entity_poly.type
_entity_poly.pdbx_seq_one_letter_code
_entity_poly.pdbx_strand_id
1 'polypeptide(L)'
;MTKFKILSHASLLINYHSDELLIDPWLVGSCYWRSWWNYPPVNKDIIDNLKPKAIYITHVHWDHWHGPSLKRFLDSDIEIITHDEPNKRSYRDLKQFGFKNIKVLKHGEPYNIGRIRIIPYQFGLFLNDSALVVETPDFKLLNANDCKIAGASLEQIKKTHGKFDFAMRSHSSANDRVCYSIQGSDLVLDNPSHYTEAFRLFMDNVKPKYAIPFASNHCHLHKDVFETNDIINDPFKLENDISKIGGLKESQIKVMLSGDSWSKSGGFLINNENEKYFIQKDTNLKQYQTDVQVSLEKYYKLESNTSLNSRTIKLFNQQLASIPNFAKRNLKNWEFAINITGGKKEYYLKVNPCLSISELVNKEFFDSSGAKI
;
A
#
# COMPACT_ATOMS: atom_id res chain seq x y z
N MET A 1 3.06 -11.18 -27.13
CA MET A 1 1.83 -10.35 -27.01
C MET A 1 2.01 -9.44 -25.80
N THR A 2 1.69 -8.17 -25.96
CA THR A 2 1.78 -7.20 -24.85
C THR A 2 0.51 -7.22 -24.04
N LYS A 3 0.63 -7.36 -22.73
CA LYS A 3 -0.49 -7.29 -21.80
C LYS A 3 -0.04 -6.85 -20.41
N PHE A 4 -0.98 -6.38 -19.64
CA PHE A 4 -0.81 -6.33 -18.17
C PHE A 4 -1.99 -6.99 -17.47
N LYS A 5 -1.79 -7.46 -16.26
CA LYS A 5 -2.79 -8.11 -15.40
C LYS A 5 -2.68 -7.58 -13.98
N ILE A 6 -3.82 -7.24 -13.39
CA ILE A 6 -3.91 -6.98 -11.94
C ILE A 6 -3.90 -8.33 -11.23
N LEU A 7 -2.97 -8.52 -10.30
CA LEU A 7 -2.89 -9.75 -9.51
C LEU A 7 -3.56 -9.61 -8.16
N SER A 8 -3.40 -8.45 -7.53
CA SER A 8 -3.98 -8.17 -6.21
C SER A 8 -4.00 -6.66 -5.95
N HIS A 9 -4.17 -6.25 -4.70
CA HIS A 9 -4.18 -4.87 -4.18
C HIS A 9 -3.36 -3.86 -5.02
N ALA A 10 -2.03 -4.01 -5.01
CA ALA A 10 -1.09 -3.18 -5.76
C ALA A 10 -0.19 -4.01 -6.68
N SER A 11 -0.47 -5.33 -6.82
CA SER A 11 0.38 -6.22 -7.60
C SER A 11 -0.01 -6.19 -9.07
N LEU A 12 0.93 -5.80 -9.91
CA LEU A 12 0.75 -5.67 -11.35
C LEU A 12 1.79 -6.52 -12.09
N LEU A 13 1.32 -7.36 -13.01
CA LEU A 13 2.16 -8.14 -13.91
C LEU A 13 2.13 -7.52 -15.31
N ILE A 14 3.28 -7.18 -15.86
CA ILE A 14 3.44 -6.64 -17.21
C ILE A 14 4.22 -7.63 -18.05
N ASN A 15 3.67 -7.99 -19.20
CA ASN A 15 4.30 -8.88 -20.17
C ASN A 15 4.49 -8.17 -21.50
N TYR A 16 5.67 -8.32 -22.07
CA TYR A 16 5.95 -8.01 -23.45
C TYR A 16 6.71 -9.17 -24.07
N HIS A 17 6.01 -10.03 -24.84
CA HIS A 17 6.52 -11.32 -25.32
C HIS A 17 7.04 -12.21 -24.16
N SER A 18 8.35 -12.48 -24.12
CA SER A 18 9.01 -13.25 -23.07
C SER A 18 9.52 -12.38 -21.91
N ASP A 19 9.41 -11.05 -22.02
CA ASP A 19 9.83 -10.15 -20.95
C ASP A 19 8.66 -9.98 -19.97
N GLU A 20 8.93 -10.17 -18.70
CA GLU A 20 7.92 -10.15 -17.65
C GLU A 20 8.42 -9.38 -16.43
N LEU A 21 7.66 -8.35 -16.05
CA LEU A 21 7.91 -7.51 -14.87
C LEU A 21 6.75 -7.67 -13.90
N LEU A 22 7.06 -8.02 -12.66
CA LEU A 22 6.13 -8.03 -11.53
C LEU A 22 6.37 -6.80 -10.66
N ILE A 23 5.30 -6.11 -10.27
CA ILE A 23 5.36 -4.92 -9.42
C ILE A 23 4.62 -5.22 -8.12
N ASP A 24 5.22 -4.88 -6.97
CA ASP A 24 4.64 -4.92 -5.63
C ASP A 24 3.88 -6.21 -5.31
N PRO A 25 4.55 -7.37 -5.24
CA PRO A 25 3.87 -8.66 -5.10
C PRO A 25 3.34 -8.92 -3.69
N TRP A 26 2.09 -8.55 -3.41
CA TRP A 26 1.33 -9.09 -2.28
C TRP A 26 0.37 -10.15 -2.79
N LEU A 27 0.84 -11.38 -2.89
CA LEU A 27 0.16 -12.50 -3.57
C LEU A 27 -0.50 -13.50 -2.62
N VAL A 28 -0.07 -13.55 -1.36
CA VAL A 28 -0.52 -14.55 -0.40
C VAL A 28 -0.73 -13.94 0.98
N GLY A 29 -1.66 -14.51 1.75
CA GLY A 29 -1.87 -14.15 3.16
C GLY A 29 -2.29 -12.70 3.37
N SER A 30 -1.80 -12.13 4.46
CA SER A 30 -2.21 -10.82 4.98
C SER A 30 -0.99 -9.97 5.34
N CYS A 31 -1.16 -8.65 5.39
CA CYS A 31 -0.19 -7.74 5.98
C CYS A 31 -0.72 -7.08 7.26
N TYR A 32 0.12 -6.22 7.87
CA TYR A 32 -0.21 -5.43 9.05
C TYR A 32 -0.87 -6.27 10.15
N TRP A 33 -0.12 -7.31 10.66
CA TRP A 33 -0.55 -8.15 11.79
C TRP A 33 -1.91 -8.81 11.59
N ARG A 34 -2.19 -9.34 10.39
CA ARG A 34 -3.47 -9.98 10.02
C ARG A 34 -4.66 -9.02 9.91
N SER A 35 -4.45 -7.70 9.99
CA SER A 35 -5.54 -6.75 9.79
C SER A 35 -5.95 -6.65 8.32
N TRP A 36 -4.96 -6.50 7.41
CA TRP A 36 -5.22 -6.31 5.98
C TRP A 36 -5.18 -7.60 5.18
N TRP A 37 -6.16 -7.76 4.30
CA TRP A 37 -6.28 -8.86 3.37
C TRP A 37 -6.66 -8.33 1.99
N ASN A 38 -6.18 -8.99 0.90
CA ASN A 38 -6.59 -8.61 -0.45
C ASN A 38 -8.11 -8.76 -0.62
N TYR A 39 -8.75 -7.78 -1.26
CA TYR A 39 -10.18 -7.85 -1.53
C TYR A 39 -10.51 -7.35 -2.95
N PRO A 40 -11.11 -8.19 -3.81
CA PRO A 40 -11.43 -9.61 -3.58
C PRO A 40 -10.21 -10.48 -3.25
N PRO A 41 -10.42 -11.69 -2.68
CA PRO A 41 -9.34 -12.66 -2.46
C PRO A 41 -8.57 -12.97 -3.73
N VAL A 42 -7.25 -13.13 -3.63
CA VAL A 42 -6.43 -13.48 -4.79
C VAL A 42 -6.68 -14.95 -5.18
N ASN A 43 -6.95 -15.20 -6.46
CA ASN A 43 -7.04 -16.55 -6.97
C ASN A 43 -5.64 -17.19 -7.05
N LYS A 44 -5.46 -18.34 -6.41
CA LYS A 44 -4.18 -19.08 -6.37
C LYS A 44 -3.70 -19.48 -7.75
N ASP A 45 -4.59 -19.86 -8.66
CA ASP A 45 -4.23 -20.29 -10.02
C ASP A 45 -3.50 -19.18 -10.81
N ILE A 46 -3.75 -17.92 -10.46
CA ILE A 46 -3.11 -16.77 -11.10
C ILE A 46 -1.64 -16.63 -10.69
N ILE A 47 -1.29 -17.06 -9.48
CA ILE A 47 0.04 -16.81 -8.89
C ILE A 47 0.99 -18.00 -8.96
N ASP A 48 0.49 -19.22 -9.16
CA ASP A 48 1.32 -20.43 -9.07
C ASP A 48 2.30 -20.59 -10.24
N ASN A 49 2.01 -19.95 -11.38
CA ASN A 49 2.83 -20.01 -12.60
C ASN A 49 3.65 -18.75 -12.88
N LEU A 50 3.79 -17.85 -11.91
CA LEU A 50 4.55 -16.61 -12.09
C LEU A 50 6.06 -16.90 -12.19
N LYS A 51 6.69 -16.43 -13.27
CA LYS A 51 8.13 -16.52 -13.52
C LYS A 51 8.67 -15.19 -14.05
N PRO A 52 8.51 -14.09 -13.30
CA PRO A 52 8.95 -12.79 -13.77
C PRO A 52 10.48 -12.76 -13.94
N LYS A 53 10.97 -11.99 -14.91
CA LYS A 53 12.41 -11.71 -15.07
C LYS A 53 12.92 -10.74 -14.02
N ALA A 54 12.05 -9.81 -13.62
CA ALA A 54 12.37 -8.83 -12.60
C ALA A 54 11.14 -8.52 -11.72
N ILE A 55 11.39 -8.11 -10.49
CA ILE A 55 10.38 -7.57 -9.57
C ILE A 55 10.76 -6.13 -9.26
N TYR A 56 9.82 -5.20 -9.43
CA TYR A 56 9.98 -3.83 -8.97
C TYR A 56 9.20 -3.61 -7.66
N ILE A 57 9.85 -2.99 -6.66
CA ILE A 57 9.22 -2.61 -5.39
C ILE A 57 9.15 -1.09 -5.32
N THR A 58 7.93 -0.56 -5.23
CA THR A 58 7.69 0.88 -5.24
C THR A 58 8.07 1.55 -3.93
N HIS A 59 7.86 0.89 -2.79
CA HIS A 59 8.21 1.39 -1.47
C HIS A 59 8.12 0.29 -0.39
N VAL A 60 8.46 0.62 0.86
CA VAL A 60 8.67 -0.35 1.96
C VAL A 60 7.42 -0.75 2.74
N HIS A 61 6.23 -0.25 2.42
CA HIS A 61 5.01 -0.69 3.09
C HIS A 61 4.73 -2.16 2.82
N TRP A 62 4.17 -2.88 3.79
CA TRP A 62 4.08 -4.34 3.75
C TRP A 62 3.09 -4.90 2.73
N ASP A 63 2.16 -4.10 2.26
CA ASP A 63 1.23 -4.41 1.16
C ASP A 63 1.87 -4.24 -0.24
N HIS A 64 3.08 -3.69 -0.31
CA HIS A 64 3.93 -3.59 -1.50
C HIS A 64 5.20 -4.44 -1.35
N TRP A 65 5.95 -4.26 -0.28
CA TRP A 65 7.10 -5.08 0.10
C TRP A 65 6.64 -6.25 0.96
N HIS A 66 5.95 -7.23 0.36
CA HIS A 66 5.35 -8.34 1.11
C HIS A 66 6.30 -9.52 1.27
N GLY A 67 6.93 -9.67 2.43
CA GLY A 67 7.91 -10.71 2.71
C GLY A 67 7.46 -12.13 2.36
N PRO A 68 6.28 -12.62 2.81
CA PRO A 68 5.81 -13.96 2.45
C PRO A 68 5.66 -14.21 0.95
N SER A 69 5.26 -13.19 0.17
CA SER A 69 5.17 -13.30 -1.28
C SER A 69 6.54 -13.27 -1.93
N LEU A 70 7.43 -12.38 -1.49
CA LEU A 70 8.81 -12.27 -1.99
C LEU A 70 9.63 -13.54 -1.71
N LYS A 71 9.36 -14.24 -0.61
CA LYS A 71 10.03 -15.50 -0.26
C LYS A 71 9.90 -16.56 -1.36
N ARG A 72 8.85 -16.52 -2.18
CA ARG A 72 8.63 -17.43 -3.31
C ARG A 72 9.71 -17.32 -4.40
N PHE A 73 10.43 -16.21 -4.42
CA PHE A 73 11.43 -15.87 -5.45
C PHE A 73 12.87 -15.90 -4.94
N LEU A 74 13.12 -16.27 -3.68
CA LEU A 74 14.46 -16.25 -3.08
C LEU A 74 15.44 -17.21 -3.75
N ASP A 75 14.96 -18.37 -4.18
CA ASP A 75 15.80 -19.43 -4.78
C ASP A 75 15.97 -19.22 -6.29
N SER A 76 15.49 -18.13 -6.84
CA SER A 76 15.64 -17.77 -8.25
C SER A 76 16.68 -16.65 -8.43
N ASP A 77 17.33 -16.59 -9.59
CA ASP A 77 18.24 -15.49 -9.97
C ASP A 77 17.49 -14.22 -10.39
N ILE A 78 16.28 -14.05 -9.89
CA ILE A 78 15.43 -12.92 -10.24
C ILE A 78 16.07 -11.59 -9.82
N GLU A 79 15.98 -10.60 -10.68
CA GLU A 79 16.41 -9.25 -10.36
C GLU A 79 15.33 -8.52 -9.56
N ILE A 80 15.67 -8.05 -8.37
CA ILE A 80 14.81 -7.16 -7.57
C ILE A 80 15.25 -5.72 -7.80
N ILE A 81 14.31 -4.90 -8.23
CA ILE A 81 14.55 -3.50 -8.55
C ILE A 81 13.81 -2.62 -7.56
N THR A 82 14.48 -1.60 -7.04
CA THR A 82 13.88 -0.57 -6.19
C THR A 82 14.47 0.80 -6.53
N HIS A 83 13.85 1.86 -6.02
CA HIS A 83 14.38 3.22 -6.19
C HIS A 83 15.41 3.57 -5.11
N ASP A 84 16.23 4.58 -5.39
CA ASP A 84 17.27 5.08 -4.47
C ASP A 84 16.65 6.03 -3.44
N GLU A 85 16.21 5.49 -2.32
CA GLU A 85 15.69 6.27 -1.21
C GLU A 85 16.80 6.77 -0.27
N PRO A 86 16.65 7.93 0.40
CA PRO A 86 17.70 8.55 1.22
C PRO A 86 18.28 7.61 2.29
N ASN A 87 17.43 6.80 2.91
CA ASN A 87 17.83 5.87 3.97
C ASN A 87 18.26 4.50 3.46
N LYS A 88 18.13 4.23 2.15
CA LYS A 88 18.42 2.94 1.51
C LYS A 88 17.77 1.75 2.23
N ARG A 89 16.59 1.97 2.81
CA ARG A 89 15.91 0.98 3.64
C ARG A 89 15.50 -0.22 2.80
N SER A 90 14.82 0.01 1.65
CA SER A 90 14.41 -1.06 0.75
C SER A 90 15.59 -1.95 0.36
N TYR A 91 16.72 -1.37 -0.04
CA TYR A 91 17.93 -2.12 -0.39
C TYR A 91 18.44 -2.97 0.78
N ARG A 92 18.55 -2.38 1.99
CA ARG A 92 19.05 -3.10 3.17
C ARG A 92 18.14 -4.25 3.57
N ASP A 93 16.83 -3.99 3.59
CA ASP A 93 15.82 -4.98 3.98
C ASP A 93 15.78 -6.13 2.96
N LEU A 94 15.85 -5.86 1.66
CA LEU A 94 15.95 -6.88 0.61
C LEU A 94 17.22 -7.73 0.74
N LYS A 95 18.36 -7.08 0.98
CA LYS A 95 19.64 -7.78 1.21
C LYS A 95 19.60 -8.66 2.46
N GLN A 96 19.06 -8.14 3.55
CA GLN A 96 18.90 -8.88 4.80
C GLN A 96 17.91 -10.03 4.65
N PHE A 97 16.89 -9.87 3.81
CA PHE A 97 15.90 -10.91 3.50
C PHE A 97 16.48 -12.06 2.69
N GLY A 98 17.60 -11.84 1.99
CA GLY A 98 18.37 -12.88 1.28
C GLY A 98 18.51 -12.69 -0.22
N PHE A 99 17.98 -11.63 -0.81
CA PHE A 99 18.17 -11.36 -2.24
C PHE A 99 19.61 -10.94 -2.54
N LYS A 100 20.16 -11.50 -3.62
CA LYS A 100 21.54 -11.25 -4.07
C LYS A 100 21.61 -10.28 -5.24
N ASN A 101 20.66 -10.37 -6.15
CA ASN A 101 20.59 -9.55 -7.36
C ASN A 101 19.62 -8.38 -7.14
N ILE A 102 20.13 -7.26 -6.60
CA ILE A 102 19.34 -6.07 -6.27
C ILE A 102 19.85 -4.89 -7.07
N LYS A 103 18.98 -4.30 -7.88
CA LYS A 103 19.22 -3.08 -8.64
C LYS A 103 18.55 -1.89 -7.97
N VAL A 104 19.29 -0.81 -7.76
CA VAL A 104 18.77 0.45 -7.22
C VAL A 104 18.80 1.51 -8.33
N LEU A 105 17.65 2.13 -8.62
CA LEU A 105 17.50 3.14 -9.67
C LEU A 105 17.33 4.54 -9.05
N LYS A 106 18.02 5.52 -9.61
CA LYS A 106 17.86 6.92 -9.20
C LYS A 106 16.55 7.51 -9.76
N HIS A 107 16.14 8.61 -9.18
CA HIS A 107 15.00 9.39 -9.67
C HIS A 107 15.16 9.72 -11.16
N GLY A 108 14.19 9.34 -11.97
CA GLY A 108 14.18 9.56 -13.43
C GLY A 108 15.17 8.70 -14.22
N GLU A 109 15.88 7.75 -13.59
CA GLU A 109 16.81 6.84 -14.26
C GLU A 109 16.05 5.74 -15.01
N PRO A 110 16.17 5.65 -16.34
CA PRO A 110 15.53 4.60 -17.10
C PRO A 110 16.27 3.27 -16.94
N TYR A 111 15.51 2.18 -16.89
CA TYR A 111 16.05 0.82 -16.87
C TYR A 111 15.22 -0.10 -17.76
N ASN A 112 15.88 -1.01 -18.47
CA ASN A 112 15.23 -1.91 -19.42
C ASN A 112 15.24 -3.35 -18.92
N ILE A 113 14.06 -3.96 -18.89
CA ILE A 113 13.84 -5.39 -18.68
C ILE A 113 13.40 -5.95 -20.04
N GLY A 114 14.39 -6.31 -20.87
CA GLY A 114 14.15 -6.56 -22.28
C GLY A 114 13.57 -5.33 -22.97
N ARG A 115 12.32 -5.43 -23.46
CA ARG A 115 11.60 -4.33 -24.14
C ARG A 115 10.63 -3.57 -23.22
N ILE A 116 10.58 -3.93 -21.95
CA ILE A 116 9.84 -3.17 -20.93
C ILE A 116 10.82 -2.15 -20.35
N ARG A 117 10.55 -0.87 -20.53
CA ARG A 117 11.34 0.21 -19.95
C ARG A 117 10.63 0.78 -18.74
N ILE A 118 11.33 0.91 -17.62
CA ILE A 118 10.82 1.47 -16.38
C ILE A 118 11.60 2.71 -15.97
N ILE A 119 10.91 3.68 -15.37
CA ILE A 119 11.51 4.91 -14.87
C ILE A 119 10.85 5.27 -13.53
N PRO A 120 11.57 5.22 -12.40
CA PRO A 120 11.04 5.59 -11.10
C PRO A 120 11.09 7.10 -10.86
N TYR A 121 10.04 7.64 -10.25
CA TYR A 121 9.95 9.03 -9.82
C TYR A 121 9.63 9.07 -8.34
N GLN A 122 10.59 9.47 -7.54
CA GLN A 122 10.47 9.53 -6.09
C GLN A 122 9.67 10.75 -5.65
N PHE A 123 8.87 10.60 -4.60
CA PHE A 123 8.13 11.67 -3.99
C PHE A 123 8.05 11.47 -2.47
N GLY A 124 8.30 12.53 -1.72
CA GLY A 124 8.35 12.53 -0.26
C GLY A 124 9.72 12.93 0.30
N LEU A 125 9.74 13.37 1.55
CA LEU A 125 10.96 13.89 2.20
C LEU A 125 11.74 12.83 2.98
N PHE A 126 11.04 11.90 3.64
CA PHE A 126 11.65 10.95 4.57
C PHE A 126 11.37 9.48 4.19
N LEU A 127 10.13 9.18 3.89
CA LEU A 127 9.70 7.92 3.30
C LEU A 127 9.38 8.23 1.85
N ASN A 128 10.25 7.82 0.96
CA ASN A 128 10.06 8.09 -0.44
C ASN A 128 9.28 6.95 -1.07
N ASP A 129 8.05 7.24 -1.42
CA ASP A 129 7.32 6.39 -2.35
C ASP A 129 7.79 6.68 -3.78
N SER A 130 7.71 5.71 -4.65
CA SER A 130 7.98 5.92 -6.06
C SER A 130 6.75 5.70 -6.92
N ALA A 131 6.43 6.68 -7.76
CA ALA A 131 5.63 6.45 -8.94
C ALA A 131 6.52 5.83 -10.02
N LEU A 132 5.97 4.89 -10.78
CA LEU A 132 6.69 4.19 -11.84
C LEU A 132 6.07 4.47 -13.19
N VAL A 133 6.86 5.04 -14.09
CA VAL A 133 6.50 5.07 -15.52
C VAL A 133 6.95 3.75 -16.15
N VAL A 134 6.04 3.09 -16.86
CA VAL A 134 6.33 1.89 -17.65
C VAL A 134 6.04 2.18 -19.12
N GLU A 135 7.04 1.99 -19.95
CA GLU A 135 6.94 2.15 -21.39
C GLU A 135 7.20 0.81 -22.08
N THR A 136 6.30 0.45 -22.96
CA THR A 136 6.44 -0.66 -23.91
C THR A 136 6.23 -0.12 -25.32
N PRO A 137 6.55 -0.86 -26.39
CA PRO A 137 6.22 -0.44 -27.75
C PRO A 137 4.72 -0.22 -28.00
N ASP A 138 3.85 -0.74 -27.14
CA ASP A 138 2.40 -0.75 -27.35
C ASP A 138 1.62 0.17 -26.39
N PHE A 139 2.17 0.53 -25.26
CA PHE A 139 1.52 1.43 -24.30
C PHE A 139 2.50 2.12 -23.34
N LYS A 140 2.06 3.25 -22.79
CA LYS A 140 2.67 3.94 -21.65
C LYS A 140 1.73 3.92 -20.47
N LEU A 141 2.26 3.54 -19.30
CA LEU A 141 1.51 3.47 -18.05
C LEU A 141 2.22 4.28 -16.97
N LEU A 142 1.47 5.11 -16.27
CA LEU A 142 1.89 5.75 -15.01
C LEU A 142 1.28 4.99 -13.84
N ASN A 143 2.07 4.19 -13.15
CA ASN A 143 1.68 3.57 -11.89
C ASN A 143 2.06 4.51 -10.73
N ALA A 144 1.13 5.36 -10.31
CA ALA A 144 1.32 6.22 -9.17
C ALA A 144 1.11 5.48 -7.84
N ASN A 145 0.41 4.33 -7.85
CA ASN A 145 0.10 3.53 -6.66
C ASN A 145 -0.26 4.43 -5.44
N ASP A 146 0.40 4.28 -4.30
CA ASP A 146 0.22 5.11 -3.09
C ASP A 146 1.03 6.39 -3.09
N CYS A 147 1.95 6.54 -4.05
CA CYS A 147 2.74 7.74 -4.19
C CYS A 147 1.85 8.96 -4.46
N LYS A 148 1.87 9.92 -3.55
CA LYS A 148 1.08 11.15 -3.64
C LYS A 148 1.75 12.18 -4.56
N ILE A 149 2.41 11.73 -5.62
CA ILE A 149 3.16 12.59 -6.55
C ILE A 149 2.28 13.70 -7.11
N ALA A 150 2.77 14.93 -7.02
CA ALA A 150 2.06 16.14 -7.38
C ALA A 150 3.01 17.29 -7.77
N GLY A 151 2.46 18.44 -8.14
CA GLY A 151 3.22 19.68 -8.39
C GLY A 151 4.31 19.50 -9.44
N ALA A 152 5.49 20.07 -9.19
CA ALA A 152 6.61 20.10 -10.13
C ALA A 152 7.06 18.69 -10.56
N SER A 153 7.05 17.71 -9.65
CA SER A 153 7.44 16.33 -9.97
C SER A 153 6.47 15.68 -10.97
N LEU A 154 5.18 15.89 -10.80
CA LEU A 154 4.17 15.38 -11.75
C LEU A 154 4.27 16.09 -13.10
N GLU A 155 4.48 17.40 -13.12
CA GLU A 155 4.66 18.17 -14.34
C GLU A 155 5.94 17.73 -15.10
N GLN A 156 7.01 17.40 -14.37
CA GLN A 156 8.23 16.82 -14.98
C GLN A 156 7.92 15.49 -15.68
N ILE A 157 7.16 14.58 -15.05
CA ILE A 157 6.74 13.32 -15.66
C ILE A 157 5.97 13.58 -16.96
N LYS A 158 4.96 14.44 -16.90
CA LYS A 158 4.13 14.79 -18.06
C LYS A 158 4.94 15.38 -19.21
N LYS A 159 5.87 16.30 -18.89
CA LYS A 159 6.76 16.92 -19.89
C LYS A 159 7.70 15.89 -20.52
N THR A 160 8.24 14.96 -19.74
CA THR A 160 9.22 13.97 -20.20
C THR A 160 8.58 12.86 -21.03
N HIS A 161 7.40 12.37 -20.63
CA HIS A 161 6.79 11.17 -21.22
C HIS A 161 5.60 11.47 -22.14
N GLY A 162 5.04 12.67 -22.07
CA GLY A 162 3.86 13.05 -22.86
C GLY A 162 2.59 12.35 -22.38
N LYS A 163 1.75 11.91 -23.32
CA LYS A 163 0.46 11.26 -23.01
C LYS A 163 0.66 9.82 -22.53
N PHE A 164 -0.19 9.43 -21.57
CA PHE A 164 -0.27 8.07 -21.05
C PHE A 164 -1.52 7.36 -21.58
N ASP A 165 -1.37 6.08 -21.92
CA ASP A 165 -2.53 5.22 -22.20
C ASP A 165 -3.26 4.86 -20.91
N PHE A 166 -2.50 4.61 -19.84
CA PHE A 166 -3.03 4.22 -18.54
C PHE A 166 -2.40 5.04 -17.42
N ALA A 167 -3.20 5.40 -16.41
CA ALA A 167 -2.70 5.83 -15.12
C ALA A 167 -3.42 5.07 -14.00
N MET A 168 -2.64 4.64 -13.01
CA MET A 168 -3.09 3.88 -11.84
C MET A 168 -2.78 4.68 -10.59
N ARG A 169 -3.73 4.77 -9.65
CA ARG A 169 -3.56 5.48 -8.38
C ARG A 169 -4.45 4.91 -7.30
N SER A 170 -3.98 5.00 -6.05
CA SER A 170 -4.78 4.69 -4.87
C SER A 170 -6.04 5.57 -4.79
N HIS A 171 -7.12 4.96 -4.32
CA HIS A 171 -8.46 5.58 -4.30
C HIS A 171 -9.15 5.45 -2.94
N SER A 172 -8.45 4.93 -1.94
CA SER A 172 -8.96 4.78 -0.58
C SER A 172 -7.93 5.18 0.45
N SER A 173 -8.37 5.34 1.69
CA SER A 173 -7.53 5.54 2.85
C SER A 173 -6.65 4.34 3.14
N ALA A 174 -5.48 4.60 3.76
CA ALA A 174 -4.74 3.60 4.52
C ALA A 174 -5.39 3.28 5.88
N ASN A 175 -6.56 3.87 6.14
CA ASN A 175 -7.41 3.70 7.31
C ASN A 175 -6.79 4.20 8.62
N ASP A 176 -6.61 5.52 8.72
CA ASP A 176 -6.08 6.19 9.91
C ASP A 176 -6.96 5.95 11.16
N ARG A 177 -8.26 5.71 11.00
CA ARG A 177 -9.18 5.36 12.09
C ARG A 177 -8.81 4.08 12.83
N VAL A 178 -8.07 3.16 12.19
CA VAL A 178 -7.52 1.96 12.86
C VAL A 178 -6.42 2.34 13.84
N CYS A 179 -5.71 3.43 13.56
CA CYS A 179 -4.53 3.83 14.32
C CYS A 179 -4.88 4.75 15.50
N TYR A 180 -5.84 5.66 15.32
CA TYR A 180 -6.17 6.65 16.34
C TYR A 180 -7.55 7.29 16.14
N SER A 181 -8.07 7.89 17.21
CA SER A 181 -9.23 8.78 17.17
C SER A 181 -8.87 10.13 17.81
N ILE A 182 -9.51 11.21 17.36
CA ILE A 182 -9.28 12.55 17.92
C ILE A 182 -10.39 12.84 18.92
N GLN A 183 -10.03 12.87 20.20
CA GLN A 183 -10.97 13.12 21.29
C GLN A 183 -11.42 14.58 21.30
N GLY A 184 -12.73 14.83 21.43
CA GLY A 184 -13.28 16.19 21.46
C GLY A 184 -13.27 16.92 20.12
N SER A 185 -13.14 16.20 18.99
CA SER A 185 -13.19 16.76 17.63
C SER A 185 -14.27 16.04 16.82
N ASP A 186 -15.04 16.83 16.06
CA ASP A 186 -15.98 16.34 15.05
C ASP A 186 -15.29 16.04 13.71
N LEU A 187 -13.95 16.03 13.69
CA LEU A 187 -13.18 15.75 12.49
C LEU A 187 -13.44 14.31 12.03
N VAL A 188 -14.01 14.18 10.83
CA VAL A 188 -14.19 12.88 10.18
C VAL A 188 -12.88 12.46 9.54
N LEU A 189 -12.20 11.48 10.19
CA LEU A 189 -11.05 10.83 9.61
C LEU A 189 -11.50 9.91 8.47
N ASP A 190 -10.64 9.75 7.47
CA ASP A 190 -10.82 8.79 6.37
C ASP A 190 -12.13 8.94 5.59
N ASN A 191 -12.54 10.19 5.30
CA ASN A 191 -13.71 10.42 4.49
C ASN A 191 -13.50 9.91 3.04
N PRO A 192 -14.28 8.91 2.58
CA PRO A 192 -14.12 8.35 1.23
C PRO A 192 -14.25 9.39 0.10
N SER A 193 -15.04 10.45 0.30
CA SER A 193 -15.22 11.50 -0.72
C SER A 193 -13.93 12.28 -1.00
N HIS A 194 -13.05 12.45 -0.01
CA HIS A 194 -11.76 13.12 -0.19
C HIS A 194 -10.84 12.30 -1.10
N TYR A 195 -10.86 10.98 -0.99
CA TYR A 195 -10.07 10.08 -1.84
C TYR A 195 -10.63 10.02 -3.26
N THR A 196 -11.95 10.03 -3.41
CA THR A 196 -12.62 10.13 -4.72
C THR A 196 -12.21 11.43 -5.42
N GLU A 197 -12.26 12.56 -4.72
CA GLU A 197 -11.88 13.85 -5.29
C GLU A 197 -10.37 13.92 -5.60
N ALA A 198 -9.51 13.41 -4.72
CA ALA A 198 -8.06 13.34 -4.96
C ALA A 198 -7.72 12.47 -6.18
N PHE A 199 -8.44 11.36 -6.38
CA PHE A 199 -8.31 10.53 -7.58
C PHE A 199 -8.74 11.31 -8.82
N ARG A 200 -9.92 11.94 -8.80
CA ARG A 200 -10.45 12.73 -9.91
C ARG A 200 -9.48 13.85 -10.32
N LEU A 201 -9.02 14.66 -9.37
CA LEU A 201 -8.08 15.76 -9.63
C LEU A 201 -6.76 15.28 -10.23
N PHE A 202 -6.24 14.16 -9.75
CA PHE A 202 -5.02 13.58 -10.31
C PHE A 202 -5.23 13.13 -11.75
N MET A 203 -6.31 12.41 -12.03
CA MET A 203 -6.58 11.91 -13.38
C MET A 203 -6.91 13.04 -14.36
N ASP A 204 -7.61 14.08 -13.92
CA ASP A 204 -7.87 15.29 -14.73
C ASP A 204 -6.57 16.08 -15.01
N ASN A 205 -5.57 15.97 -14.16
CA ASN A 205 -4.25 16.57 -14.39
C ASN A 205 -3.39 15.73 -15.36
N VAL A 206 -3.32 14.41 -15.14
CA VAL A 206 -2.51 13.48 -15.97
C VAL A 206 -3.14 13.27 -17.35
N LYS A 207 -4.47 13.22 -17.43
CA LYS A 207 -5.27 12.98 -18.64
C LYS A 207 -4.89 11.70 -19.38
N PRO A 208 -4.83 10.55 -18.68
CA PRO A 208 -4.59 9.28 -19.35
C PRO A 208 -5.78 8.90 -20.22
N LYS A 209 -5.60 8.04 -21.21
CA LYS A 209 -6.74 7.47 -21.94
C LYS A 209 -7.65 6.68 -20.99
N TYR A 210 -7.04 5.88 -20.12
CA TYR A 210 -7.75 5.08 -19.11
C TYR A 210 -7.21 5.34 -17.71
N ALA A 211 -8.11 5.67 -16.78
CA ALA A 211 -7.86 5.89 -15.36
C ALA A 211 -8.27 4.64 -14.58
N ILE A 212 -7.36 4.05 -13.81
CA ILE A 212 -7.59 2.78 -13.10
C ILE A 212 -7.46 3.01 -11.59
N PRO A 213 -8.55 2.85 -10.79
CA PRO A 213 -8.45 2.77 -9.34
C PRO A 213 -7.59 1.58 -8.93
N PHE A 214 -6.52 1.82 -8.15
CA PHE A 214 -5.50 0.81 -7.88
C PHE A 214 -4.93 0.96 -6.47
N ALA A 215 -4.14 0.00 -5.98
CA ALA A 215 -3.44 0.04 -4.71
C ALA A 215 -4.32 0.44 -3.49
N SER A 216 -5.58 -0.03 -3.47
CA SER A 216 -6.51 0.22 -2.37
C SER A 216 -7.52 -0.91 -2.20
N ASN A 217 -7.34 -2.02 -2.92
CA ASN A 217 -8.25 -3.16 -2.89
C ASN A 217 -7.88 -4.12 -1.75
N HIS A 218 -8.28 -3.75 -0.52
CA HIS A 218 -8.07 -4.53 0.68
C HIS A 218 -9.31 -4.55 1.57
N CYS A 219 -9.30 -5.40 2.58
CA CYS A 219 -10.30 -5.42 3.65
C CYS A 219 -9.63 -5.75 5.00
N HIS A 220 -10.35 -5.49 6.08
CA HIS A 220 -9.94 -5.81 7.44
C HIS A 220 -10.69 -7.05 7.93
N LEU A 221 -9.95 -8.12 8.28
CA LEU A 221 -10.55 -9.35 8.81
C LEU A 221 -10.20 -9.64 10.26
N HIS A 222 -9.23 -8.91 10.84
CA HIS A 222 -8.96 -9.00 12.27
C HIS A 222 -10.14 -8.45 13.07
N LYS A 223 -10.55 -9.17 14.14
CA LYS A 223 -11.75 -8.84 14.94
C LYS A 223 -11.78 -7.39 15.45
N ASP A 224 -10.62 -6.84 15.85
CA ASP A 224 -10.52 -5.51 16.47
C ASP A 224 -10.64 -4.35 15.45
N VAL A 225 -10.55 -4.65 14.15
CA VAL A 225 -10.62 -3.65 13.08
C VAL A 225 -11.65 -3.98 12.00
N PHE A 226 -12.43 -5.04 12.19
CA PHE A 226 -13.41 -5.49 11.19
C PHE A 226 -14.46 -4.41 10.88
N GLU A 227 -14.90 -3.67 11.89
CA GLU A 227 -15.89 -2.58 11.76
C GLU A 227 -15.41 -1.42 10.86
N THR A 228 -14.07 -1.30 10.66
CA THR A 228 -13.52 -0.20 9.85
C THR A 228 -13.57 -0.47 8.34
N ASN A 229 -14.15 -1.59 7.90
CA ASN A 229 -14.38 -1.87 6.48
C ASN A 229 -15.38 -0.90 5.81
N ASP A 230 -16.18 -0.18 6.57
CA ASP A 230 -17.17 0.79 6.10
C ASP A 230 -16.53 2.01 5.41
N ILE A 231 -15.29 2.37 5.80
CA ILE A 231 -14.57 3.53 5.28
C ILE A 231 -13.64 3.23 4.10
N ILE A 232 -13.46 1.94 3.76
CA ILE A 232 -12.69 1.57 2.57
C ILE A 232 -13.50 1.91 1.32
N ASN A 233 -12.94 2.78 0.48
CA ASN A 233 -13.62 3.26 -0.71
C ASN A 233 -13.75 2.15 -1.76
N ASP A 234 -14.97 1.91 -2.21
CA ASP A 234 -15.32 0.95 -3.24
C ASP A 234 -14.97 1.53 -4.63
N PRO A 235 -14.20 0.82 -5.49
CA PRO A 235 -13.81 1.33 -6.79
C PRO A 235 -14.99 1.51 -7.76
N PHE A 236 -16.07 0.74 -7.66
CA PHE A 236 -17.28 0.91 -8.47
C PHE A 236 -18.10 2.11 -7.98
N LYS A 237 -18.17 2.29 -6.65
CA LYS A 237 -18.79 3.48 -6.07
C LYS A 237 -18.01 4.74 -6.49
N LEU A 238 -16.68 4.72 -6.47
CA LEU A 238 -15.84 5.81 -6.95
C LEU A 238 -16.16 6.16 -8.42
N GLU A 239 -16.22 5.16 -9.32
CA GLU A 239 -16.56 5.37 -10.72
C GLU A 239 -17.93 6.02 -10.88
N ASN A 240 -18.93 5.51 -10.14
CA ASN A 240 -20.29 6.05 -10.15
C ASN A 240 -20.36 7.49 -9.60
N ASP A 241 -19.69 7.77 -8.48
CA ASP A 241 -19.69 9.10 -7.87
C ASP A 241 -19.00 10.14 -8.78
N ILE A 242 -17.89 9.77 -9.44
CA ILE A 242 -17.25 10.64 -10.44
C ILE A 242 -18.16 10.84 -11.65
N SER A 243 -18.85 9.81 -12.11
CA SER A 243 -19.79 9.90 -13.24
C SER A 243 -20.94 10.85 -12.96
N LYS A 244 -21.49 10.88 -11.73
CA LYS A 244 -22.56 11.80 -11.31
C LYS A 244 -22.17 13.28 -11.35
N ILE A 245 -20.89 13.59 -11.19
CA ILE A 245 -20.37 14.97 -11.25
C ILE A 245 -19.79 15.34 -12.63
N GLY A 246 -20.16 14.59 -13.67
CA GLY A 246 -19.75 14.87 -15.06
C GLY A 246 -18.58 14.04 -15.58
N GLY A 247 -18.09 13.07 -14.80
CA GLY A 247 -17.00 12.19 -15.21
C GLY A 247 -15.62 12.84 -15.17
N LEU A 248 -14.63 12.17 -15.72
CA LEU A 248 -13.30 12.72 -15.98
C LEU A 248 -13.32 13.49 -17.32
N LYS A 249 -12.56 14.58 -17.41
CA LYS A 249 -12.59 15.49 -18.57
C LYS A 249 -12.13 14.84 -19.88
N GLU A 250 -11.07 14.03 -19.82
CA GLU A 250 -10.43 13.46 -21.02
C GLU A 250 -10.11 11.96 -20.87
N SER A 251 -10.54 11.33 -19.77
CA SER A 251 -10.19 9.95 -19.42
C SER A 251 -11.43 9.09 -19.21
N GLN A 252 -11.29 7.79 -19.50
CA GLN A 252 -12.31 6.79 -19.15
C GLN A 252 -11.86 6.01 -17.92
N ILE A 253 -12.71 5.91 -16.89
CA ILE A 253 -12.43 5.06 -15.73
C ILE A 253 -12.60 3.60 -16.15
N LYS A 254 -11.70 2.74 -15.68
CA LYS A 254 -11.77 1.28 -15.82
C LYS A 254 -11.47 0.65 -14.47
N VAL A 255 -12.49 0.12 -13.83
CA VAL A 255 -12.32 -0.69 -12.63
C VAL A 255 -11.73 -2.03 -13.05
N MET A 256 -10.58 -2.37 -12.48
CA MET A 256 -9.87 -3.63 -12.70
C MET A 256 -9.47 -4.22 -11.36
N LEU A 257 -9.76 -5.48 -11.15
CA LEU A 257 -9.51 -6.21 -9.91
C LEU A 257 -8.63 -7.44 -10.15
N SER A 258 -8.38 -8.24 -9.11
CA SER A 258 -7.57 -9.46 -9.20
C SER A 258 -8.06 -10.38 -10.34
N GLY A 259 -7.14 -10.69 -11.25
CA GLY A 259 -7.41 -11.52 -12.43
C GLY A 259 -7.72 -10.74 -13.71
N ASP A 260 -8.19 -9.50 -13.60
CA ASP A 260 -8.50 -8.68 -14.76
C ASP A 260 -7.23 -8.29 -15.53
N SER A 261 -7.35 -8.14 -16.84
CA SER A 261 -6.22 -7.85 -17.70
C SER A 261 -6.60 -6.98 -18.87
N TRP A 262 -5.57 -6.36 -19.43
CA TRP A 262 -5.65 -5.68 -20.73
C TRP A 262 -4.59 -6.25 -21.65
N SER A 263 -4.92 -6.36 -22.95
CA SER A 263 -3.94 -6.70 -24.00
C SER A 263 -4.11 -5.84 -25.22
N LYS A 264 -3.03 -5.66 -25.99
CA LYS A 264 -3.03 -4.86 -27.22
C LYS A 264 -4.04 -5.38 -28.24
N SER A 265 -4.17 -6.70 -28.38
CA SER A 265 -5.04 -7.33 -29.38
C SER A 265 -6.47 -7.55 -28.91
N GLY A 266 -6.69 -7.78 -27.60
CA GLY A 266 -7.99 -8.16 -27.06
C GLY A 266 -8.69 -7.08 -26.23
N GLY A 267 -8.02 -5.93 -25.98
CA GLY A 267 -8.55 -4.91 -25.09
C GLY A 267 -8.63 -5.36 -23.65
N PHE A 268 -9.62 -4.88 -22.93
CA PHE A 268 -9.88 -5.25 -21.53
C PHE A 268 -10.60 -6.60 -21.45
N LEU A 269 -10.12 -7.47 -20.56
CA LEU A 269 -10.76 -8.69 -20.12
C LEU A 269 -11.08 -8.53 -18.65
N ILE A 270 -12.33 -8.18 -18.34
CA ILE A 270 -12.82 -7.89 -16.99
C ILE A 270 -13.71 -9.06 -16.55
N ASN A 271 -13.46 -9.55 -15.33
CA ASN A 271 -14.33 -10.55 -14.71
C ASN A 271 -15.48 -9.85 -13.97
N ASN A 272 -16.66 -9.82 -14.57
CA ASN A 272 -17.86 -9.19 -13.99
C ASN A 272 -18.29 -9.81 -12.66
N GLU A 273 -17.85 -11.03 -12.33
CA GLU A 273 -18.13 -11.65 -11.03
C GLU A 273 -17.42 -10.89 -9.88
N ASN A 274 -16.35 -10.19 -10.18
CA ASN A 274 -15.63 -9.40 -9.17
C ASN A 274 -16.48 -8.28 -8.57
N GLU A 275 -17.42 -7.70 -9.31
CA GLU A 275 -18.34 -6.67 -8.81
C GLU A 275 -19.26 -7.19 -7.71
N LYS A 276 -19.64 -8.49 -7.77
CA LYS A 276 -20.50 -9.11 -6.74
C LYS A 276 -19.89 -9.06 -5.34
N TYR A 277 -18.56 -9.05 -5.23
CA TYR A 277 -17.90 -8.88 -3.94
C TYR A 277 -18.29 -7.55 -3.27
N PHE A 278 -18.44 -6.49 -4.03
CA PHE A 278 -18.77 -5.16 -3.52
C PHE A 278 -20.27 -4.95 -3.32
N ILE A 279 -21.11 -5.53 -4.18
CA ILE A 279 -22.59 -5.48 -4.04
C ILE A 279 -23.03 -6.18 -2.75
N GLN A 280 -22.40 -7.30 -2.39
CA GLN A 280 -22.72 -8.09 -1.20
C GLN A 280 -21.57 -8.02 -0.17
N LYS A 281 -20.96 -6.83 -0.01
CA LYS A 281 -19.72 -6.62 0.73
C LYS A 281 -19.74 -7.26 2.11
N ASP A 282 -20.74 -6.98 2.94
CA ASP A 282 -20.80 -7.47 4.31
C ASP A 282 -20.88 -9.01 4.41
N THR A 283 -21.67 -9.62 3.54
CA THR A 283 -21.80 -11.08 3.48
C THR A 283 -20.48 -11.72 3.05
N ASN A 284 -19.85 -11.16 2.00
CA ASN A 284 -18.59 -11.67 1.48
C ASN A 284 -17.43 -11.48 2.46
N LEU A 285 -17.40 -10.37 3.20
CA LEU A 285 -16.39 -10.13 4.25
C LEU A 285 -16.51 -11.14 5.39
N LYS A 286 -17.73 -11.43 5.87
CA LYS A 286 -17.98 -12.43 6.92
C LYS A 286 -17.58 -13.82 6.44
N GLN A 287 -17.92 -14.17 5.21
CA GLN A 287 -17.50 -15.45 4.63
C GLN A 287 -15.98 -15.52 4.53
N TYR A 288 -15.32 -14.48 4.02
CA TYR A 288 -13.86 -14.46 3.92
C TYR A 288 -13.17 -14.52 5.29
N GLN A 289 -13.71 -13.85 6.30
CA GLN A 289 -13.21 -13.97 7.68
C GLN A 289 -13.30 -15.42 8.17
N THR A 290 -14.40 -16.12 7.86
CA THR A 290 -14.58 -17.54 8.17
C THR A 290 -13.56 -18.41 7.43
N ASP A 291 -13.34 -18.18 6.15
CA ASP A 291 -12.39 -18.95 5.33
C ASP A 291 -10.95 -18.86 5.85
N VAL A 292 -10.57 -17.73 6.47
CA VAL A 292 -9.24 -17.53 7.03
C VAL A 292 -9.17 -17.68 8.55
N GLN A 293 -10.26 -18.11 9.19
CA GLN A 293 -10.40 -18.20 10.65
C GLN A 293 -9.24 -18.92 11.33
N VAL A 294 -8.79 -20.04 10.79
CA VAL A 294 -7.66 -20.80 11.36
C VAL A 294 -6.38 -19.96 11.42
N SER A 295 -6.15 -19.09 10.43
CA SER A 295 -5.00 -18.17 10.44
C SER A 295 -5.16 -17.06 11.47
N LEU A 296 -6.37 -16.53 11.62
CA LEU A 296 -6.70 -15.49 12.60
C LEU A 296 -6.58 -16.04 14.03
N GLU A 297 -7.14 -17.20 14.31
CA GLU A 297 -7.09 -17.83 15.65
C GLU A 297 -5.66 -18.12 16.10
N LYS A 298 -4.79 -18.62 15.19
CA LYS A 298 -3.37 -18.79 15.49
C LYS A 298 -2.72 -17.48 15.89
N TYR A 299 -3.10 -16.40 15.24
CA TYR A 299 -2.56 -15.08 15.51
C TYR A 299 -3.10 -14.52 16.84
N TYR A 300 -4.40 -14.62 17.09
CA TYR A 300 -5.01 -14.23 18.39
C TYR A 300 -4.38 -14.96 19.58
N LYS A 301 -4.10 -16.26 19.40
CA LYS A 301 -3.39 -17.03 20.42
C LYS A 301 -1.95 -16.53 20.65
N LEU A 302 -1.26 -16.09 19.57
CA LEU A 302 0.06 -15.48 19.69
C LEU A 302 -0.02 -14.14 20.40
N GLU A 303 -0.94 -13.28 20.04
CA GLU A 303 -1.16 -11.97 20.66
C GLU A 303 -1.47 -12.09 22.15
N SER A 304 -2.45 -12.94 22.50
CA SER A 304 -2.85 -13.15 23.89
C SER A 304 -1.71 -13.70 24.80
N ASN A 305 -0.69 -14.32 24.20
CA ASN A 305 0.50 -14.79 24.91
C ASN A 305 1.68 -13.79 24.89
N THR A 306 1.54 -12.69 24.18
CA THR A 306 2.60 -11.68 24.07
C THR A 306 2.60 -10.79 25.34
N SER A 307 3.78 -10.38 25.75
CA SER A 307 3.96 -9.41 26.84
C SER A 307 5.01 -8.37 26.44
N LEU A 308 4.80 -7.14 26.88
CA LEU A 308 5.79 -6.09 26.73
C LEU A 308 7.01 -6.42 27.58
N ASN A 309 8.19 -6.30 27.01
CA ASN A 309 9.45 -6.53 27.70
C ASN A 309 10.42 -5.36 27.51
N SER A 310 11.48 -5.33 28.31
CA SER A 310 12.49 -4.26 28.30
C SER A 310 13.17 -4.08 26.93
N ARG A 311 13.32 -5.16 26.15
CA ARG A 311 13.86 -5.08 24.79
C ARG A 311 12.95 -4.29 23.86
N THR A 312 11.64 -4.50 23.95
CA THR A 312 10.65 -3.75 23.15
C THR A 312 10.70 -2.27 23.48
N ILE A 313 10.72 -1.91 24.79
CA ILE A 313 10.85 -0.51 25.23
C ILE A 313 12.15 0.10 24.72
N LYS A 314 13.26 -0.64 24.82
CA LYS A 314 14.57 -0.18 24.29
C LYS A 314 14.52 0.09 22.78
N LEU A 315 13.92 -0.81 22.00
CA LEU A 315 13.76 -0.62 20.56
C LEU A 315 12.87 0.59 20.25
N PHE A 316 11.79 0.77 20.98
CA PHE A 316 10.92 1.93 20.84
C PHE A 316 11.67 3.23 21.13
N ASN A 317 12.44 3.30 22.21
CA ASN A 317 13.27 4.44 22.54
C ASN A 317 14.36 4.72 21.47
N GLN A 318 14.91 3.68 20.85
CA GLN A 318 15.83 3.84 19.71
C GLN A 318 15.13 4.48 18.50
N GLN A 319 13.87 4.10 18.23
CA GLN A 319 13.08 4.73 17.16
C GLN A 319 12.79 6.21 17.49
N LEU A 320 12.40 6.52 18.71
CA LEU A 320 12.23 7.91 19.15
C LEU A 320 13.54 8.70 19.02
N ALA A 321 14.68 8.09 19.33
CA ALA A 321 16.01 8.71 19.18
C ALA A 321 16.35 9.03 17.73
N SER A 322 15.83 8.23 16.77
CA SER A 322 16.07 8.42 15.34
C SER A 322 15.29 9.59 14.72
N ILE A 323 14.33 10.16 15.44
CA ILE A 323 13.59 11.36 15.00
C ILE A 323 14.59 12.49 14.76
N PRO A 324 14.59 13.15 13.59
CA PRO A 324 15.52 14.25 13.31
C PRO A 324 15.39 15.42 14.31
N ASN A 325 16.50 16.03 14.66
CA ASN A 325 16.54 17.12 15.67
C ASN A 325 15.62 18.31 15.34
N PHE A 326 15.43 18.64 14.06
CA PHE A 326 14.51 19.70 13.68
C PHE A 326 13.06 19.35 14.00
N ALA A 327 12.65 18.08 13.81
CA ALA A 327 11.32 17.61 14.16
C ALA A 327 11.14 17.56 15.69
N LYS A 328 12.17 17.09 16.43
CA LYS A 328 12.14 17.09 17.90
C LYS A 328 11.93 18.48 18.50
N ARG A 329 12.46 19.52 17.89
CA ARG A 329 12.23 20.90 18.36
C ARG A 329 10.76 21.30 18.35
N ASN A 330 10.02 20.82 17.35
CA ASN A 330 8.57 21.05 17.26
C ASN A 330 7.76 20.18 18.23
N LEU A 331 8.36 19.12 18.77
CA LEU A 331 7.76 18.21 19.74
C LEU A 331 8.19 18.51 21.19
N LYS A 332 8.81 19.68 21.46
CA LYS A 332 9.41 20.00 22.75
C LYS A 332 8.45 19.89 23.94
N ASN A 333 7.18 20.19 23.72
CA ASN A 333 6.14 20.15 24.76
C ASN A 333 5.18 18.97 24.60
N TRP A 334 5.49 18.03 23.68
CA TRP A 334 4.63 16.88 23.46
C TRP A 334 4.97 15.79 24.46
N GLU A 335 3.96 15.43 25.21
CA GLU A 335 3.94 14.26 26.06
C GLU A 335 2.59 13.58 25.88
N PHE A 336 2.60 12.28 25.68
CA PHE A 336 1.37 11.51 25.51
C PHE A 336 1.49 10.15 26.18
N ALA A 337 0.34 9.54 26.44
CA ALA A 337 0.25 8.21 27.02
C ALA A 337 -0.29 7.22 26.00
N ILE A 338 0.29 6.02 25.99
CA ILE A 338 -0.13 4.90 25.14
C ILE A 338 -0.68 3.79 26.03
N ASN A 339 -1.88 3.28 25.70
CA ASN A 339 -2.37 2.02 26.24
C ASN A 339 -2.08 0.89 25.25
N ILE A 340 -1.33 -0.12 25.67
CA ILE A 340 -1.02 -1.31 24.91
C ILE A 340 -1.91 -2.45 25.42
N THR A 341 -2.82 -2.89 24.58
CA THR A 341 -3.82 -3.94 24.87
C THR A 341 -3.57 -5.20 24.03
N GLY A 342 -4.39 -6.22 24.19
CA GLY A 342 -4.38 -7.44 23.36
C GLY A 342 -3.38 -8.51 23.76
N GLY A 343 -2.45 -8.23 24.69
CA GLY A 343 -1.49 -9.19 25.22
C GLY A 343 -1.95 -9.86 26.53
N LYS A 344 -1.00 -10.48 27.27
CA LYS A 344 -1.27 -11.10 28.59
C LYS A 344 -1.84 -10.15 29.61
N LYS A 345 -1.48 -8.88 29.53
CA LYS A 345 -1.97 -7.79 30.38
C LYS A 345 -1.87 -6.48 29.62
N GLU A 346 -2.59 -5.49 30.10
CA GLU A 346 -2.47 -4.12 29.62
C GLU A 346 -1.19 -3.47 30.16
N TYR A 347 -0.61 -2.59 29.34
CA TYR A 347 0.52 -1.76 29.73
C TYR A 347 0.22 -0.32 29.37
N TYR A 348 0.70 0.59 30.20
CA TYR A 348 0.57 2.01 29.97
C TYR A 348 1.96 2.62 29.86
N LEU A 349 2.22 3.34 28.77
CA LEU A 349 3.48 3.99 28.50
C LEU A 349 3.29 5.51 28.44
N LYS A 350 4.11 6.23 29.21
CA LYS A 350 4.32 7.65 29.02
C LYS A 350 5.41 7.84 27.97
N VAL A 351 5.19 8.68 26.97
CA VAL A 351 6.11 8.90 25.85
C VAL A 351 6.44 10.38 25.74
N ASN A 352 7.73 10.71 25.73
CA ASN A 352 8.24 12.03 25.42
C ASN A 352 9.16 11.96 24.20
N PRO A 353 8.68 12.31 22.99
CA PRO A 353 9.46 12.21 21.78
C PRO A 353 10.70 13.11 21.75
N CYS A 354 10.62 14.29 22.37
CA CYS A 354 11.74 15.24 22.42
C CYS A 354 12.94 14.66 23.20
N LEU A 355 12.66 14.01 24.31
CA LEU A 355 13.67 13.35 25.14
C LEU A 355 14.01 11.94 24.66
N SER A 356 13.26 11.41 23.68
CA SER A 356 13.41 10.03 23.21
C SER A 356 13.22 8.99 24.32
N ILE A 357 12.31 9.24 25.24
CA ILE A 357 12.03 8.40 26.40
C ILE A 357 10.62 7.84 26.31
N SER A 358 10.48 6.56 26.62
CA SER A 358 9.22 5.93 26.99
C SER A 358 9.41 5.16 28.29
N GLU A 359 8.46 5.27 29.20
CA GLU A 359 8.50 4.60 30.50
C GLU A 359 7.14 3.98 30.84
N LEU A 360 7.17 2.88 31.60
CA LEU A 360 5.95 2.28 32.11
C LEU A 360 5.35 3.16 33.21
N VAL A 361 4.05 3.39 33.12
CA VAL A 361 3.27 4.14 34.10
C VAL A 361 2.06 3.31 34.54
N ASN A 362 1.38 3.75 35.58
CA ASN A 362 0.13 3.11 36.04
C ASN A 362 -1.09 3.65 35.25
N LYS A 363 -2.22 2.99 35.44
CA LYS A 363 -3.46 3.37 34.77
C LYS A 363 -3.95 4.76 35.18
N GLU A 364 -3.76 5.15 36.44
CA GLU A 364 -4.17 6.47 36.95
C GLU A 364 -3.45 7.60 36.19
N PHE A 365 -2.15 7.43 35.94
CA PHE A 365 -1.40 8.37 35.11
C PHE A 365 -1.97 8.44 33.68
N PHE A 366 -2.26 7.28 33.07
CA PHE A 366 -2.87 7.23 31.73
C PHE A 366 -4.22 7.94 31.70
N ASP A 367 -5.09 7.65 32.70
CA ASP A 367 -6.43 8.24 32.77
C ASP A 367 -6.41 9.77 32.98
N SER A 368 -5.38 10.30 33.64
CA SER A 368 -5.17 11.73 33.85
C SER A 368 -4.45 12.46 32.71
N SER A 369 -3.87 11.71 31.76
CA SER A 369 -3.12 12.30 30.64
C SER A 369 -4.04 13.03 29.66
N GLY A 370 -3.59 14.18 29.18
CA GLY A 370 -4.34 15.02 28.23
C GLY A 370 -4.32 14.48 26.80
N ALA A 371 -3.27 13.75 26.40
CA ALA A 371 -3.15 13.12 25.10
C ALA A 371 -2.96 11.61 25.26
N LYS A 372 -3.81 10.84 24.61
CA LYS A 372 -3.88 9.37 24.72
C LYS A 372 -3.88 8.71 23.35
N ILE A 373 -3.21 7.57 23.23
CA ILE A 373 -3.18 6.68 22.06
C ILE A 373 -3.50 5.24 22.49
#